data_632e65ec02a69a27cd6fa04b1ef1140a
#
_entry.id   632e65ec02a69a27cd6fa04b1ef1140a
#
_cell.length_a   1.000
_cell.length_b   1.000
_cell.length_c   1.000
_cell.angle_alpha   90.00
_cell.angle_beta   90.00
_cell.angle_gamma   90.00
#
_symmetry.space_group_name_H-M   'P 1'
#
loop_
_entity.id
_entity.type
_entity.pdbx_description
1 polymer ?
#
loop_
_entity_poly.entity_id
_entity_poly.type
_entity_poly.pdbx_seq_one_letter_code
_entity_poly.pdbx_strand_id
1 'polypeptide(L)' 'MYRLLKNHAFGPDEIKVLTTAYEEVLRTLRLQNRADPATEMIAKKIIELAQRGERDPVRLREHAIRSLSE' A
#
# COMPACT_ATOMS: atom_id res chain seq x y z
N MET A 1 -2.44 -8.28 0.79
CA MET A 1 -2.85 -7.00 1.40
C MET A 1 -4.21 -7.02 2.06
N TYR A 2 -5.19 -7.64 1.44
CA TYR A 2 -6.54 -7.72 2.01
C TYR A 2 -6.54 -8.29 3.44
N ARG A 3 -5.70 -9.27 3.71
CA ARG A 3 -5.60 -9.87 5.03
C ARG A 3 -5.17 -8.86 6.09
N LEU A 4 -4.28 -7.94 5.73
CA LEU A 4 -3.83 -6.90 6.66
C LEU A 4 -4.92 -5.86 6.88
N LEU A 5 -5.68 -5.52 5.82
CA LEU A 5 -6.76 -4.55 5.90
C LEU A 5 -7.91 -5.03 6.76
N LYS A 6 -8.11 -6.34 6.85
CA LYS A 6 -9.20 -6.92 7.63
C LYS A 6 -9.11 -6.55 9.11
N ASN A 7 -7.91 -6.32 9.61
CA ASN A 7 -7.69 -5.96 11.02
C ASN A 7 -7.75 -4.46 11.28
N HIS A 8 -8.03 -3.67 10.23
CA HIS A 8 -8.14 -2.22 10.32
C HIS A 8 -9.53 -1.80 9.87
N ALA A 9 -10.09 -0.81 10.52
CA ALA A 9 -11.47 -0.39 10.28
C ALA A 9 -11.59 0.53 9.06
N PHE A 10 -11.24 0.01 7.87
CA PHE A 10 -11.38 0.75 6.62
C PHE A 10 -12.68 0.35 5.91
N GLY A 11 -13.37 1.35 5.35
CA GLY A 11 -14.54 1.11 4.53
C GLY A 11 -14.18 0.55 3.15
N PRO A 12 -15.18 0.06 2.38
CA PRO A 12 -14.92 -0.53 1.07
C PRO A 12 -14.22 0.43 0.10
N ASP A 13 -14.59 1.71 0.10
CA ASP A 13 -13.98 2.70 -0.78
C ASP A 13 -12.53 2.94 -0.42
N GLU A 14 -12.25 2.97 0.88
CA GLU A 14 -10.88 3.16 1.36
C GLU A 14 -10.01 1.97 1.00
N ILE A 15 -10.53 0.77 1.17
CA ILE A 15 -9.82 -0.45 0.80
C ILE A 15 -9.47 -0.43 -0.69
N LYS A 16 -10.40 0.05 -1.52
CA LYS A 16 -10.17 0.14 -2.96
C LYS A 16 -9.04 1.11 -3.29
N VAL A 17 -9.01 2.26 -2.62
CA VAL A 17 -7.93 3.23 -2.80
C VAL A 17 -6.59 2.64 -2.39
N LEU A 18 -6.54 1.99 -1.24
CA LEU A 18 -5.30 1.40 -0.74
C LEU A 18 -4.81 0.27 -1.64
N THR A 19 -5.73 -0.55 -2.12
CA THR A 19 -5.39 -1.66 -3.03
C THR A 19 -4.84 -1.12 -4.35
N THR A 20 -5.45 -0.05 -4.87
CA THR A 20 -4.98 0.58 -6.11
C THR A 20 -3.56 1.10 -5.95
N ALA A 21 -3.29 1.79 -4.85
CA ALA A 21 -1.95 2.32 -4.58
C ALA A 21 -0.93 1.19 -4.47
N TYR A 22 -1.28 0.13 -3.75
CA TYR A 22 -0.43 -1.03 -3.58
C TYR A 22 -0.07 -1.68 -4.92
N GLU A 23 -1.09 -1.90 -5.76
CA GLU A 23 -0.88 -2.51 -7.08
C GLU A 23 0.02 -1.63 -7.95
N GLU A 24 -0.14 -0.32 -7.89
CA GLU A 24 0.68 0.59 -8.66
C GLU A 24 2.14 0.59 -8.20
N VAL A 25 2.39 0.47 -6.90
CA VAL A 25 3.76 0.35 -6.39
C VAL A 25 4.40 -0.91 -6.91
N LEU A 26 3.69 -2.04 -6.85
CA LEU A 26 4.22 -3.31 -7.34
C LEU A 26 4.56 -3.24 -8.82
N ARG A 27 3.69 -2.59 -9.60
CA ARG A 27 3.91 -2.42 -11.03
C ARG A 27 5.13 -1.54 -11.30
N THR A 28 5.24 -0.44 -10.59
CA THR A 28 6.36 0.50 -10.75
C THR A 28 7.68 -0.16 -10.42
N LEU A 29 7.72 -0.97 -9.38
CA LEU A 29 8.93 -1.66 -8.94
C LEU A 29 9.12 -3.00 -9.63
N ARG A 30 8.16 -3.39 -10.47
CA ARG A 30 8.17 -4.67 -11.20
C ARG A 30 8.27 -5.88 -10.28
N LEU A 31 7.62 -5.79 -9.13
CA LEU A 31 7.56 -6.89 -8.18
C LEU A 31 6.46 -7.85 -8.59
N GLN A 32 6.83 -9.02 -9.07
CA GLN A 32 5.89 -10.04 -9.52
C GLN A 32 5.57 -11.07 -8.45
N ASN A 33 6.52 -11.32 -7.57
CA ASN A 33 6.37 -12.31 -6.52
C ASN A 33 5.79 -11.65 -5.27
N ARG A 34 4.53 -11.94 -4.99
CA ARG A 34 3.83 -11.36 -3.84
C ARG A 34 4.27 -11.94 -2.50
N ALA A 35 5.08 -13.00 -2.53
CA ALA A 35 5.68 -13.55 -1.33
C ALA A 35 6.98 -12.85 -0.95
N ASP A 36 7.45 -11.92 -1.80
CA ASP A 36 8.65 -11.13 -1.51
C ASP A 36 8.43 -10.28 -0.26
N PRO A 37 9.36 -10.26 0.69
CA PRO A 37 9.24 -9.41 1.88
C PRO A 37 8.98 -7.94 1.56
N ALA A 38 9.47 -7.45 0.42
CA ALA A 38 9.23 -6.07 0.01
C ALA A 38 7.75 -5.77 -0.20
N THR A 39 6.97 -6.72 -0.70
CA THR A 39 5.54 -6.49 -0.91
C THR A 39 4.82 -6.29 0.40
N GLU A 40 5.23 -7.01 1.44
CA GLU A 40 4.63 -6.87 2.76
C GLU A 40 4.98 -5.52 3.38
N MET A 41 6.22 -5.07 3.21
CA MET A 41 6.65 -3.76 3.69
C MET A 41 5.86 -2.65 3.01
N ILE A 42 5.62 -2.77 1.70
CA ILE A 42 4.84 -1.82 0.94
C ILE A 42 3.42 -1.74 1.50
N ALA A 43 2.80 -2.90 1.71
CA ALA A 43 1.44 -2.95 2.23
C ALA A 43 1.34 -2.29 3.60
N LYS A 44 2.28 -2.60 4.48
CA LYS A 44 2.31 -2.00 5.81
C LYS A 44 2.46 -0.49 5.76
N LYS A 45 3.33 0.00 4.88
CA LYS A 45 3.56 1.44 4.75
C LYS A 45 2.31 2.15 4.24
N ILE A 46 1.65 1.57 3.26
CA ILE A 46 0.42 2.15 2.72
C ILE A 46 -0.66 2.21 3.79
N ILE A 47 -0.82 1.14 4.57
CA ILE A 47 -1.80 1.10 5.65
C ILE A 47 -1.47 2.15 6.71
N GLU A 48 -0.21 2.27 7.06
CA GLU A 48 0.24 3.27 8.04
C GLU A 48 -0.09 4.69 7.60
N LEU A 49 0.18 5.00 6.33
CA LEU A 49 -0.13 6.32 5.79
C LEU A 49 -1.63 6.58 5.78
N ALA A 50 -2.42 5.56 5.46
CA ALA A 50 -3.88 5.68 5.46
C ALA A 50 -4.41 5.93 6.86
N GLN A 51 -3.81 5.33 7.87
CA GLN A 51 -4.18 5.56 9.27
C GLN A 51 -3.91 6.99 9.70
N ARG A 52 -2.95 7.64 9.06
CA ARG A 52 -2.63 9.05 9.30
C ARG A 52 -3.54 10.00 8.54
N GLY A 53 -4.46 9.46 7.74
CA GLY A 53 -5.43 10.26 7.01
C GLY A 53 -5.14 10.42 5.53
N GLU A 54 -4.05 9.85 5.00
CA GLU A 54 -3.75 9.95 3.58
C GLU A 54 -4.71 9.07 2.77
N ARG A 55 -5.37 9.65 1.78
CA ARG A 55 -6.36 8.95 0.95
C ARG A 55 -6.11 9.11 -0.54
N ASP A 56 -5.09 9.87 -0.94
CA ASP A 56 -4.76 10.05 -2.35
C ASP A 56 -3.89 8.88 -2.81
N PRO A 57 -4.34 8.07 -3.77
CA PRO A 57 -3.57 6.91 -4.23
C PRO A 57 -2.21 7.29 -4.80
N VAL A 58 -2.10 8.46 -5.43
CA VAL A 58 -0.82 8.92 -5.98
C VAL A 58 0.17 9.20 -4.85
N ARG A 59 -0.28 9.86 -3.81
CA ARG A 59 0.58 10.16 -2.66
C ARG A 59 0.96 8.91 -1.89
N LEU A 60 0.02 7.99 -1.72
CA LEU A 60 0.31 6.71 -1.08
C LEU A 60 1.39 5.96 -1.85
N ARG A 61 1.27 5.92 -3.17
CA ARG A 61 2.25 5.26 -4.03
C ARG A 61 3.63 5.92 -3.89
N GLU A 62 3.68 7.25 -4.00
CA GLU A 62 4.94 7.98 -3.95
C GLU A 62 5.65 7.82 -2.61
N HIS A 63 4.91 7.92 -1.51
CA HIS A 63 5.48 7.77 -0.19
C HIS A 63 5.97 6.35 0.05
N ALA A 64 5.23 5.35 -0.42
CA ALA A 64 5.63 3.97 -0.27
C ALA A 64 6.93 3.68 -1.05
N ILE A 65 7.02 4.18 -2.27
CA ILE A 65 8.23 4.00 -3.09
C ILE A 65 9.42 4.69 -2.45
N ARG A 66 9.23 5.91 -1.99
CA ARG A 66 10.28 6.67 -1.33
C ARG A 66 10.78 5.96 -0.07
N SER A 67 9.86 5.38 0.68
CA SER A 67 10.21 4.66 1.89
C SER A 67 11.13 3.47 1.62
N LEU A 68 10.95 2.82 0.47
CA LEU A 68 11.81 1.71 0.08
C LEU A 68 13.19 2.17 -0.41
N SER A 69 13.27 3.39 -0.92
CA SER A 69 14.52 3.95 -1.46
C SER A 69 15.42 4.50 -0.35
N GLU A 70 14.86 4.71 0.80
CA GLU A 70 15.63 5.17 1.96
C GLU A 70 16.23 3.98 2.68
#